data_b15b9cb2305852a0293ec8ff705889c2
#
_entry.id   b15b9cb2305852a0293ec8ff705889c2
#
_cell.length_a   1.000
_cell.length_b   1.000
_cell.length_c   1.000
_cell.angle_alpha   90.00
_cell.angle_beta   90.00
_cell.angle_gamma   90.00
#
_symmetry.space_group_name_H-M   'P 1'
#
loop_
_entity.id
_entity.type
_entity.pdbx_description
1 polymer ?
#
loop_
_entity_poly.entity_id
_entity_poly.type
_entity_poly.pdbx_seq_one_letter_code
_entity_poly.pdbx_strand_id
1 'polypeptide(L)'
;MKKNIFAMMAAAMMVSCGNKTQQSAQNEAEDVQDSLVGEFKAYDLDGFKLHVYNSNDVMGDASYIIEGSDSLVVMEYPLFKVNAAEFAAYIEKIGKPIAFDVTDYHLGGSDQLPLTMPEGMPAFIEGPIYGGMMKQFAEQFGETMVALPTQKAAEVPFDATQKWAGVDFKFEHGATSDFPGASIIIGGQVYYTHWTPAEAHVSPLQLGNVAAIDAELAEAKEALASGAKYFIGGHGGLAEKAQVEFKIAYLSKVKELREANTDAAKFTEALKAVYPELPGDVDALAAVLYK
;
A
#
# COMPACT_ATOMS: atom_id res chain seq x y z
N MET A 1 15.80 -6.05 -18.03
CA MET A 1 15.17 -4.97 -17.30
C MET A 1 14.55 -5.43 -15.98
N LYS A 2 13.74 -6.53 -15.93
CA LYS A 2 13.09 -7.04 -14.69
C LYS A 2 14.02 -7.41 -13.52
N LYS A 3 15.26 -7.84 -13.78
CA LYS A 3 16.23 -8.24 -12.71
C LYS A 3 16.80 -7.07 -11.90
N ASN A 4 16.78 -5.84 -12.44
CA ASN A 4 17.40 -4.68 -11.78
C ASN A 4 16.48 -4.00 -10.76
N ILE A 5 15.15 -4.09 -10.95
CA ILE A 5 14.15 -3.55 -10.00
C ILE A 5 14.26 -4.29 -8.66
N PHE A 6 14.47 -5.62 -8.71
CA PHE A 6 14.61 -6.46 -7.52
C PHE A 6 15.85 -6.15 -6.66
N ALA A 7 16.98 -5.91 -7.31
CA ALA A 7 18.21 -5.55 -6.60
C ALA A 7 18.09 -4.22 -5.84
N MET A 8 17.15 -3.37 -6.27
CA MET A 8 16.89 -2.07 -5.65
C MET A 8 15.97 -2.13 -4.44
N MET A 9 14.93 -3.00 -4.45
CA MET A 9 14.11 -3.21 -3.27
C MET A 9 14.98 -3.63 -2.07
N ALA A 10 15.93 -4.55 -2.31
CA ALA A 10 16.85 -4.98 -1.26
C ALA A 10 17.81 -3.88 -0.79
N ALA A 11 18.25 -2.97 -1.68
CA ALA A 11 19.17 -1.90 -1.32
C ALA A 11 18.50 -0.75 -0.55
N ALA A 12 17.26 -0.40 -0.89
CA ALA A 12 16.52 0.66 -0.19
C ALA A 12 16.18 0.27 1.27
N MET A 13 15.95 -1.04 1.52
CA MET A 13 15.69 -1.53 2.88
C MET A 13 16.99 -1.68 3.72
N MET A 14 18.17 -1.84 3.10
CA MET A 14 19.43 -2.04 3.83
C MET A 14 20.13 -0.75 4.28
N VAL A 15 19.78 0.40 3.75
CA VAL A 15 20.39 1.70 4.14
C VAL A 15 19.89 2.21 5.49
N SER A 16 18.77 1.66 6.00
CA SER A 16 18.25 1.99 7.34
C SER A 16 18.95 1.24 8.50
N CYS A 17 19.78 0.21 8.21
CA CYS A 17 20.47 -0.56 9.25
C CYS A 17 21.99 -0.37 9.17
N GLY A 18 22.49 0.66 9.85
CA GLY A 18 23.92 0.84 10.10
C GLY A 18 24.47 -0.25 11.03
N ASN A 19 25.51 -0.95 10.57
CA ASN A 19 26.47 -1.80 11.27
C ASN A 19 26.28 -2.01 12.78
N LYS A 20 25.57 -3.05 13.19
CA LYS A 20 25.70 -3.70 14.50
C LYS A 20 25.67 -5.22 14.35
N THR A 21 26.45 -5.91 15.18
CA THR A 21 26.69 -7.36 15.14
C THR A 21 25.41 -8.19 15.23
N GLN A 22 25.35 -9.37 14.61
CA GLN A 22 24.20 -10.29 14.52
C GLN A 22 23.45 -10.57 15.85
N GLN A 23 24.10 -10.42 16.98
CA GLN A 23 23.51 -10.64 18.31
C GLN A 23 22.65 -9.44 18.77
N SER A 24 22.89 -8.23 18.24
CA SER A 24 22.06 -7.07 18.53
C SER A 24 20.81 -7.02 17.64
N ALA A 25 20.84 -7.59 16.44
CA ALA A 25 19.73 -7.58 15.52
C ALA A 25 18.55 -8.46 15.99
N GLN A 26 18.83 -9.59 16.67
CA GLN A 26 17.77 -10.42 17.25
C GLN A 26 17.08 -9.74 18.44
N ASN A 27 17.86 -9.13 19.32
CA ASN A 27 17.28 -8.40 20.46
C ASN A 27 16.56 -7.11 20.03
N GLU A 28 17.06 -6.42 18.99
CA GLU A 28 16.37 -5.24 18.45
C GLU A 28 15.07 -5.60 17.72
N ALA A 29 14.98 -6.79 17.09
CA ALA A 29 13.75 -7.27 16.46
C ALA A 29 12.67 -7.63 17.50
N GLU A 30 13.07 -8.24 18.63
CA GLU A 30 12.15 -8.53 19.76
C GLU A 30 11.68 -7.24 20.46
N ASP A 31 12.56 -6.28 20.70
CA ASP A 31 12.23 -4.98 21.34
C ASP A 31 11.36 -4.09 20.43
N VAL A 32 11.51 -4.16 19.10
CA VAL A 32 10.67 -3.44 18.14
C VAL A 32 9.27 -4.04 18.06
N GLN A 33 9.14 -5.36 18.19
CA GLN A 33 7.85 -6.05 18.12
C GLN A 33 6.93 -5.72 19.29
N ASP A 34 7.45 -5.55 20.49
CA ASP A 34 6.67 -5.17 21.69
C ASP A 34 6.19 -3.70 21.66
N SER A 35 6.73 -2.85 20.79
CA SER A 35 6.40 -1.43 20.68
C SER A 35 5.46 -1.07 19.52
N LEU A 36 5.20 -2.00 18.59
CA LEU A 36 4.36 -1.77 17.42
C LEU A 36 2.89 -2.08 17.74
N VAL A 37 2.20 -1.12 18.33
CA VAL A 37 0.75 -1.14 18.49
C VAL A 37 0.14 -0.26 17.41
N GLY A 38 -0.75 -0.84 16.60
CA GLY A 38 -1.47 -0.11 15.58
C GLY A 38 -2.54 0.82 16.15
N GLU A 39 -3.03 1.73 15.32
CA GLU A 39 -4.07 2.70 15.69
C GLU A 39 -5.31 2.48 14.85
N PHE A 40 -6.48 2.34 15.51
CA PHE A 40 -7.79 2.29 14.85
C PHE A 40 -8.48 3.65 14.86
N LYS A 41 -9.03 4.02 13.70
CA LYS A 41 -9.97 5.13 13.56
C LYS A 41 -11.20 4.68 12.77
N ALA A 42 -12.39 5.16 13.14
CA ALA A 42 -13.63 4.81 12.47
C ALA A 42 -14.34 6.07 11.95
N TYR A 43 -14.90 5.96 10.75
CA TYR A 43 -15.56 7.05 10.04
C TYR A 43 -16.94 6.57 9.59
N ASP A 44 -17.98 7.26 10.04
CA ASP A 44 -19.35 7.02 9.56
C ASP A 44 -19.53 7.61 8.17
N LEU A 45 -20.00 6.78 7.24
CA LEU A 45 -20.29 7.14 5.86
C LEU A 45 -21.75 6.83 5.54
N ASP A 46 -22.24 7.30 4.41
CA ASP A 46 -23.62 6.99 4.02
C ASP A 46 -23.72 5.50 3.63
N GLY A 47 -24.48 4.76 4.44
CA GLY A 47 -24.74 3.33 4.24
C GLY A 47 -23.72 2.36 4.81
N PHE A 48 -22.55 2.80 5.32
CA PHE A 48 -21.56 1.93 5.91
C PHE A 48 -20.59 2.69 6.85
N LYS A 49 -19.74 1.96 7.57
CA LYS A 49 -18.65 2.54 8.35
C LYS A 49 -17.31 2.05 7.82
N LEU A 50 -16.37 2.98 7.65
CA LEU A 50 -14.98 2.69 7.33
C LEU A 50 -14.17 2.68 8.63
N HIS A 51 -13.49 1.56 8.94
CA HIS A 51 -12.48 1.51 9.96
C HIS A 51 -11.11 1.45 9.28
N VAL A 52 -10.21 2.30 9.75
CA VAL A 52 -8.83 2.39 9.29
C VAL A 52 -7.93 1.90 10.40
N TYR A 53 -7.09 0.95 10.09
CA TYR A 53 -6.04 0.45 10.97
C TYR A 53 -4.67 0.80 10.40
N ASN A 54 -3.98 1.74 11.05
CA ASN A 54 -2.57 2.00 10.76
C ASN A 54 -1.75 1.04 11.62
N SER A 55 -1.03 0.14 10.99
CA SER A 55 -0.30 -0.92 11.69
C SER A 55 0.88 -0.41 12.51
N ASN A 56 1.46 0.75 12.13
CA ASN A 56 2.71 1.28 12.65
C ASN A 56 3.89 0.30 12.53
N ASP A 57 3.79 -0.64 11.62
CA ASP A 57 4.86 -1.59 11.32
C ASP A 57 5.98 -0.97 10.48
N VAL A 58 7.02 -1.75 10.23
CA VAL A 58 8.21 -1.29 9.47
C VAL A 58 7.95 -1.03 7.99
N MET A 59 6.81 -1.51 7.46
CA MET A 59 6.38 -1.29 6.08
C MET A 59 5.47 -0.06 5.95
N GLY A 60 4.92 0.43 7.07
CA GLY A 60 3.91 1.49 7.08
C GLY A 60 2.58 1.03 6.49
N ASP A 61 2.25 -0.25 6.68
CA ASP A 61 1.05 -0.87 6.15
C ASP A 61 -0.22 -0.33 6.82
N ALA A 62 -1.30 -0.34 6.07
CA ALA A 62 -2.63 -0.03 6.57
C ALA A 62 -3.63 -1.09 6.12
N SER A 63 -4.59 -1.38 7.00
CA SER A 63 -5.67 -2.34 6.78
C SER A 63 -7.01 -1.68 7.03
N TYR A 64 -8.06 -2.21 6.43
CA TYR A 64 -9.37 -1.58 6.46
C TYR A 64 -10.46 -2.58 6.77
N ILE A 65 -11.53 -2.09 7.42
CA ILE A 65 -12.78 -2.82 7.58
C ILE A 65 -13.90 -1.94 7.05
N ILE A 66 -14.62 -2.45 6.07
CA ILE A 66 -15.86 -1.85 5.58
C ILE A 66 -17.00 -2.55 6.32
N GLU A 67 -17.58 -1.87 7.29
CA GLU A 67 -18.67 -2.41 8.09
C GLU A 67 -20.02 -2.06 7.46
N GLY A 68 -20.63 -3.04 6.83
CA GLY A 68 -22.01 -2.96 6.34
C GLY A 68 -23.04 -3.29 7.42
N SER A 69 -24.32 -3.45 7.02
CA SER A 69 -25.40 -3.74 7.97
C SER A 69 -25.21 -5.07 8.71
N ASP A 70 -24.83 -6.12 7.99
CA ASP A 70 -24.88 -7.50 8.50
C ASP A 70 -23.51 -8.20 8.51
N SER A 71 -22.53 -7.68 7.80
CA SER A 71 -21.23 -8.30 7.61
C SER A 71 -20.13 -7.27 7.37
N LEU A 72 -18.89 -7.75 7.33
CA LEU A 72 -17.68 -6.98 7.11
C LEU A 72 -17.03 -7.39 5.79
N VAL A 73 -16.40 -6.43 5.12
CA VAL A 73 -15.35 -6.67 4.14
C VAL A 73 -14.04 -6.17 4.76
N VAL A 74 -13.05 -7.03 4.88
CA VAL A 74 -11.71 -6.64 5.30
C VAL A 74 -10.85 -6.42 4.06
N MET A 75 -9.88 -5.50 4.14
CA MET A 75 -8.97 -5.21 3.03
C MET A 75 -7.54 -5.10 3.55
N GLU A 76 -6.59 -5.64 2.78
CA GLU A 76 -5.15 -5.59 3.09
C GLU A 76 -4.88 -6.11 4.51
N TYR A 77 -5.27 -7.36 4.80
CA TYR A 77 -5.13 -7.94 6.13
C TYR A 77 -3.66 -7.90 6.59
N PRO A 78 -3.36 -7.53 7.88
CA PRO A 78 -2.00 -7.29 8.32
C PRO A 78 -1.08 -8.50 8.16
N LEU A 79 0.17 -8.22 7.74
CA LEU A 79 1.19 -9.24 7.47
C LEU A 79 1.94 -9.69 8.72
N PHE A 80 2.08 -8.82 9.73
CA PHE A 80 2.79 -9.15 10.97
C PHE A 80 1.85 -9.69 12.04
N LYS A 81 2.30 -10.73 12.76
CA LYS A 81 1.49 -11.48 13.75
C LYS A 81 0.87 -10.60 14.84
N VAL A 82 1.62 -9.62 15.34
CA VAL A 82 1.13 -8.70 16.38
C VAL A 82 -0.02 -7.86 15.83
N ASN A 83 0.17 -7.27 14.65
CA ASN A 83 -0.83 -6.47 13.98
C ASN A 83 -2.05 -7.30 13.56
N ALA A 84 -1.84 -8.52 13.06
CA ALA A 84 -2.91 -9.44 12.70
C ALA A 84 -3.77 -9.84 13.92
N ALA A 85 -3.13 -10.09 15.07
CA ALA A 85 -3.84 -10.41 16.32
C ALA A 85 -4.65 -9.20 16.83
N GLU A 86 -4.09 -7.99 16.76
CA GLU A 86 -4.79 -6.76 17.16
C GLU A 86 -5.98 -6.48 16.23
N PHE A 87 -5.79 -6.64 14.92
CA PHE A 87 -6.83 -6.48 13.91
C PHE A 87 -7.97 -7.48 14.10
N ALA A 88 -7.64 -8.78 14.34
CA ALA A 88 -8.62 -9.81 14.65
C ALA A 88 -9.42 -9.51 15.93
N ALA A 89 -8.74 -9.09 17.00
CA ALA A 89 -9.42 -8.72 18.24
C ALA A 89 -10.35 -7.51 18.08
N TYR A 90 -10.01 -6.58 17.20
CA TYR A 90 -10.89 -5.45 16.87
C TYR A 90 -12.12 -5.91 16.10
N ILE A 91 -11.96 -6.82 15.11
CA ILE A 91 -13.08 -7.43 14.37
C ILE A 91 -14.04 -8.17 15.32
N GLU A 92 -13.51 -8.93 16.27
CA GLU A 92 -14.33 -9.62 17.28
C GLU A 92 -15.20 -8.64 18.08
N LYS A 93 -14.67 -7.45 18.43
CA LYS A 93 -15.44 -6.40 19.13
C LYS A 93 -16.57 -5.82 18.27
N ILE A 94 -16.42 -5.75 16.95
CA ILE A 94 -17.50 -5.36 16.04
C ILE A 94 -18.60 -6.41 16.04
N GLY A 95 -18.24 -7.70 16.14
CA GLY A 95 -19.17 -8.81 16.31
C GLY A 95 -19.98 -9.18 15.07
N LYS A 96 -19.54 -8.78 13.89
CA LYS A 96 -20.12 -9.15 12.59
C LYS A 96 -19.24 -10.14 11.84
N PRO A 97 -19.78 -11.07 11.06
CA PRO A 97 -18.98 -12.00 10.26
C PRO A 97 -18.24 -11.29 9.12
N ILE A 98 -17.04 -11.76 8.81
CA ILE A 98 -16.30 -11.35 7.61
C ILE A 98 -16.92 -12.09 6.41
N ALA A 99 -17.43 -11.32 5.44
CA ALA A 99 -17.97 -11.86 4.20
C ALA A 99 -16.90 -12.00 3.10
N PHE A 100 -15.93 -11.08 3.06
CA PHE A 100 -14.84 -11.05 2.06
C PHE A 100 -13.56 -10.51 2.68
N ASP A 101 -12.42 -11.06 2.22
CA ASP A 101 -11.08 -10.58 2.47
C ASP A 101 -10.49 -10.14 1.12
N VAL A 102 -10.35 -8.84 0.93
CA VAL A 102 -9.89 -8.23 -0.31
C VAL A 102 -8.41 -7.89 -0.18
N THR A 103 -7.61 -8.52 -0.99
CA THR A 103 -6.16 -8.28 -1.03
C THR A 103 -5.74 -7.81 -2.41
N ASP A 104 -5.09 -6.67 -2.46
CA ASP A 104 -4.42 -6.18 -3.67
C ASP A 104 -2.96 -6.64 -3.68
N TYR A 105 -2.17 -6.26 -2.66
CA TYR A 105 -0.75 -6.61 -2.55
C TYR A 105 -0.36 -7.28 -1.23
N HIS A 106 -1.01 -6.95 -0.13
CA HIS A 106 -0.61 -7.38 1.21
C HIS A 106 -1.32 -8.66 1.59
N LEU A 107 -0.71 -9.78 1.24
CA LEU A 107 -1.27 -11.12 1.45
C LEU A 107 -1.14 -11.56 2.92
N GLY A 108 -1.86 -10.87 3.81
CA GLY A 108 -2.07 -11.32 5.19
C GLY A 108 -3.29 -12.26 5.32
N GLY A 109 -3.87 -12.33 6.51
CA GLY A 109 -5.08 -13.11 6.78
C GLY A 109 -4.83 -14.61 6.97
N SER A 110 -5.80 -15.43 6.64
CA SER A 110 -5.73 -16.88 6.82
C SER A 110 -6.56 -17.64 5.78
N ASP A 111 -6.28 -18.94 5.62
CA ASP A 111 -7.06 -19.84 4.74
C ASP A 111 -8.54 -20.01 5.13
N GLN A 112 -8.98 -19.42 6.24
CA GLN A 112 -10.38 -19.45 6.67
C GLN A 112 -11.19 -18.23 6.18
N LEU A 113 -10.52 -17.21 5.65
CA LEU A 113 -11.18 -16.02 5.11
C LEU A 113 -11.45 -16.20 3.61
N PRO A 114 -12.57 -15.68 3.08
CA PRO A 114 -12.89 -15.78 1.66
C PRO A 114 -12.03 -14.78 0.85
N LEU A 115 -10.79 -15.19 0.54
CA LEU A 115 -9.80 -14.38 -0.14
C LEU A 115 -10.24 -14.00 -1.56
N THR A 116 -10.18 -12.71 -1.84
CA THR A 116 -10.59 -12.11 -3.11
C THR A 116 -9.52 -11.13 -3.59
N MET A 117 -9.19 -11.17 -4.88
CA MET A 117 -8.14 -10.35 -5.48
C MET A 117 -8.59 -9.74 -6.81
N PRO A 118 -7.97 -8.64 -7.27
CA PRO A 118 -8.14 -8.17 -8.63
C PRO A 118 -7.71 -9.22 -9.67
N GLU A 119 -8.28 -9.14 -10.85
CA GLU A 119 -7.96 -10.02 -12.00
C GLU A 119 -6.44 -10.02 -12.28
N GLY A 120 -5.88 -11.23 -12.40
CA GLY A 120 -4.47 -11.46 -12.66
C GLY A 120 -3.56 -11.40 -11.43
N MET A 121 -4.01 -10.87 -10.29
CA MET A 121 -3.21 -10.80 -9.07
C MET A 121 -2.84 -12.18 -8.53
N PRO A 122 -3.71 -13.21 -8.49
CA PRO A 122 -3.32 -14.53 -8.05
C PRO A 122 -2.16 -15.12 -8.86
N ALA A 123 -2.19 -14.98 -10.17
CA ALA A 123 -1.09 -15.45 -11.04
C ALA A 123 0.21 -14.64 -10.83
N PHE A 124 0.08 -13.35 -10.53
CA PHE A 124 1.24 -12.50 -10.21
C PHE A 124 1.90 -12.90 -8.89
N ILE A 125 1.11 -13.19 -7.86
CA ILE A 125 1.59 -13.61 -6.54
C ILE A 125 2.37 -14.94 -6.63
N GLU A 126 1.90 -15.88 -7.43
CA GLU A 126 2.61 -17.14 -7.69
C GLU A 126 3.88 -16.95 -8.55
N GLY A 127 4.04 -15.79 -9.16
CA GLY A 127 5.14 -15.47 -10.05
C GLY A 127 6.46 -15.19 -9.34
N PRO A 128 7.60 -15.19 -10.09
CA PRO A 128 8.92 -15.04 -9.50
C PRO A 128 9.19 -13.65 -8.89
N ILE A 129 8.42 -12.64 -9.28
CA ILE A 129 8.58 -11.27 -8.78
C ILE A 129 8.06 -11.21 -7.34
N TYR A 130 6.78 -11.47 -7.14
CA TYR A 130 6.17 -11.44 -5.82
C TYR A 130 6.73 -12.53 -4.90
N GLY A 131 6.84 -13.76 -5.40
CA GLY A 131 7.42 -14.86 -4.63
C GLY A 131 8.89 -14.63 -4.22
N GLY A 132 9.66 -13.92 -5.05
CA GLY A 132 11.02 -13.49 -4.70
C GLY A 132 11.04 -12.43 -3.59
N MET A 133 10.12 -11.48 -3.64
CA MET A 133 9.92 -10.45 -2.61
C MET A 133 9.51 -11.09 -1.28
N MET A 134 8.52 -11.97 -1.29
CA MET A 134 8.04 -12.66 -0.09
C MET A 134 9.12 -13.56 0.55
N LYS A 135 9.99 -14.18 -0.28
CA LYS A 135 11.14 -14.91 0.24
C LYS A 135 12.12 -13.99 0.99
N GLN A 136 12.40 -12.82 0.44
CA GLN A 136 13.25 -11.82 1.12
C GLN A 136 12.60 -11.33 2.43
N PHE A 137 11.30 -11.10 2.44
CA PHE A 137 10.58 -10.74 3.65
C PHE A 137 10.63 -11.85 4.71
N ALA A 138 10.44 -13.11 4.31
CA ALA A 138 10.58 -14.24 5.21
C ALA A 138 12.01 -14.38 5.77
N GLU A 139 13.04 -14.08 4.98
CA GLU A 139 14.43 -14.06 5.44
C GLU A 139 14.70 -12.88 6.40
N GLN A 140 14.09 -11.72 6.17
CA GLN A 140 14.31 -10.51 6.96
C GLN A 140 13.50 -10.48 8.24
N PHE A 141 12.21 -10.86 8.18
CA PHE A 141 11.27 -10.72 9.28
C PHE A 141 10.97 -12.06 9.98
N GLY A 142 11.33 -13.18 9.35
CA GLY A 142 11.26 -14.51 9.95
C GLY A 142 9.90 -14.86 10.52
N GLU A 143 9.89 -15.31 11.77
CA GLU A 143 8.67 -15.77 12.45
C GLU A 143 7.72 -14.63 12.90
N THR A 144 8.07 -13.36 12.69
CA THR A 144 7.19 -12.24 13.03
C THR A 144 6.03 -12.10 12.05
N MET A 145 6.17 -12.65 10.83
CA MET A 145 5.11 -12.67 9.83
C MET A 145 4.07 -13.76 10.11
N VAL A 146 2.83 -13.52 9.68
CA VAL A 146 1.80 -14.56 9.59
C VAL A 146 2.15 -15.59 8.53
N ALA A 147 1.60 -16.80 8.64
CA ALA A 147 1.64 -17.76 7.53
C ALA A 147 0.76 -17.20 6.40
N LEU A 148 1.32 -17.14 5.19
CA LEU A 148 0.55 -16.65 4.05
C LEU A 148 -0.59 -17.62 3.70
N PRO A 149 -1.76 -17.14 3.29
CA PRO A 149 -2.84 -17.96 2.80
C PRO A 149 -2.40 -18.84 1.62
N THR A 150 -2.80 -20.10 1.62
CA THR A 150 -2.52 -21.08 0.57
C THR A 150 -3.73 -21.37 -0.30
N GLN A 151 -4.90 -20.87 0.10
CA GLN A 151 -6.13 -21.02 -0.67
C GLN A 151 -6.08 -20.25 -1.98
N LYS A 152 -6.83 -20.73 -2.97
CA LYS A 152 -7.02 -20.01 -4.21
C LYS A 152 -7.93 -18.82 -4.00
N ALA A 153 -7.45 -17.62 -4.34
CA ALA A 153 -8.26 -16.41 -4.33
C ALA A 153 -9.37 -16.45 -5.42
N ALA A 154 -10.51 -15.87 -5.11
CA ALA A 154 -11.49 -15.49 -6.13
C ALA A 154 -10.99 -14.23 -6.86
N GLU A 155 -11.13 -14.19 -8.19
CA GLU A 155 -10.73 -13.02 -8.99
C GLU A 155 -11.93 -12.12 -9.29
N VAL A 156 -11.73 -10.81 -9.17
CA VAL A 156 -12.69 -9.80 -9.60
C VAL A 156 -12.17 -9.14 -10.87
N PRO A 157 -12.92 -9.24 -11.99
CA PRO A 157 -12.53 -8.56 -13.23
C PRO A 157 -12.47 -7.05 -13.05
N PHE A 158 -11.55 -6.40 -13.76
CA PHE A 158 -11.55 -4.95 -13.88
C PHE A 158 -12.83 -4.44 -14.57
N ASP A 159 -13.23 -3.22 -14.27
CA ASP A 159 -14.50 -2.59 -14.67
C ASP A 159 -15.76 -3.28 -14.08
N ALA A 160 -15.58 -4.24 -13.17
CA ALA A 160 -16.69 -4.89 -12.47
C ALA A 160 -17.08 -4.13 -11.20
N THR A 161 -18.36 -4.21 -10.87
CA THR A 161 -18.87 -3.75 -9.57
C THR A 161 -19.43 -4.95 -8.81
N GLN A 162 -18.93 -5.15 -7.60
CA GLN A 162 -19.41 -6.16 -6.66
C GLN A 162 -20.21 -5.50 -5.55
N LYS A 163 -21.25 -6.18 -5.05
CA LYS A 163 -21.99 -5.70 -3.89
C LYS A 163 -21.72 -6.62 -2.70
N TRP A 164 -20.90 -6.14 -1.76
CA TRP A 164 -20.48 -6.87 -0.57
C TRP A 164 -20.86 -6.12 0.70
N ALA A 165 -21.34 -6.81 1.70
CA ALA A 165 -21.83 -6.21 2.95
C ALA A 165 -22.85 -5.05 2.73
N GLY A 166 -23.58 -5.07 1.61
CA GLY A 166 -24.51 -4.02 1.20
C GLY A 166 -23.87 -2.81 0.52
N VAL A 167 -22.54 -2.78 0.37
CA VAL A 167 -21.75 -1.68 -0.21
C VAL A 167 -21.26 -2.08 -1.61
N ASP A 168 -21.24 -1.14 -2.54
CA ASP A 168 -20.75 -1.36 -3.90
C ASP A 168 -19.22 -1.15 -3.93
N PHE A 169 -18.50 -2.11 -4.52
CA PHE A 169 -17.06 -2.10 -4.77
C PHE A 169 -16.84 -2.13 -6.28
N LYS A 170 -16.41 -1.05 -6.87
CA LYS A 170 -16.08 -0.98 -8.30
C LYS A 170 -14.57 -1.10 -8.46
N PHE A 171 -14.14 -2.15 -9.16
CA PHE A 171 -12.73 -2.41 -9.46
C PHE A 171 -12.35 -1.77 -10.79
N GLU A 172 -11.27 -1.00 -10.78
CA GLU A 172 -10.67 -0.37 -11.96
C GLU A 172 -9.17 -0.68 -11.99
N HIS A 173 -8.53 -0.54 -13.14
CA HIS A 173 -7.08 -0.69 -13.22
C HIS A 173 -6.38 0.38 -12.40
N GLY A 174 -5.43 -0.03 -11.56
CA GLY A 174 -4.57 0.88 -10.82
C GLY A 174 -3.46 1.48 -11.69
N ALA A 175 -2.72 2.42 -11.12
CA ALA A 175 -1.66 3.16 -11.81
C ALA A 175 -0.42 2.33 -12.19
N THR A 176 -0.26 1.14 -11.63
CA THR A 176 0.95 0.36 -11.83
C THR A 176 0.96 -0.33 -13.18
N SER A 177 1.97 -0.05 -14.01
CA SER A 177 2.18 -0.72 -15.29
C SER A 177 2.75 -2.14 -15.17
N ASP A 178 3.32 -2.49 -14.02
CA ASP A 178 4.09 -3.74 -13.81
C ASP A 178 3.35 -4.80 -12.98
N PHE A 179 2.25 -4.41 -12.30
CA PHE A 179 1.47 -5.27 -11.42
C PHE A 179 -0.02 -5.16 -11.75
N PRO A 180 -0.80 -6.23 -11.59
CA PRO A 180 -2.24 -6.21 -11.82
C PRO A 180 -3.02 -5.58 -10.64
N GLY A 181 -2.49 -4.51 -10.05
CA GLY A 181 -3.12 -3.79 -8.95
C GLY A 181 -4.40 -3.07 -9.35
N ALA A 182 -5.29 -2.85 -8.40
CA ALA A 182 -6.56 -2.20 -8.62
C ALA A 182 -6.66 -0.84 -7.93
N SER A 183 -7.42 0.06 -8.56
CA SER A 183 -8.11 1.13 -7.88
C SER A 183 -9.53 0.68 -7.57
N ILE A 184 -10.01 0.90 -6.34
CA ILE A 184 -11.33 0.41 -5.92
C ILE A 184 -12.17 1.57 -5.38
N ILE A 185 -13.33 1.80 -5.99
CA ILE A 185 -14.30 2.79 -5.50
C ILE A 185 -15.30 2.08 -4.60
N ILE A 186 -15.37 2.47 -3.33
CA ILE A 186 -16.17 1.82 -2.30
C ILE A 186 -17.32 2.74 -1.90
N GLY A 187 -18.56 2.30 -2.17
CA GLY A 187 -19.78 3.04 -1.88
C GLY A 187 -19.84 4.44 -2.48
N GLY A 188 -19.03 4.74 -3.50
CA GLY A 188 -18.90 6.07 -4.08
C GLY A 188 -18.27 7.13 -3.16
N GLN A 189 -17.77 6.74 -1.99
CA GLN A 189 -17.30 7.67 -0.96
C GLN A 189 -15.83 7.46 -0.55
N VAL A 190 -15.27 6.30 -0.83
CA VAL A 190 -13.87 5.94 -0.56
C VAL A 190 -13.22 5.48 -1.86
N TYR A 191 -11.99 5.94 -2.10
CA TYR A 191 -11.17 5.53 -3.22
C TYR A 191 -9.91 4.84 -2.68
N TYR A 192 -9.75 3.56 -3.00
CA TYR A 192 -8.55 2.79 -2.67
C TYR A 192 -7.57 2.83 -3.83
N THR A 193 -6.30 2.98 -3.51
CA THR A 193 -5.14 2.85 -4.40
C THR A 193 -4.00 2.21 -3.60
N HIS A 194 -2.99 1.62 -4.24
CA HIS A 194 -1.91 0.96 -3.47
C HIS A 194 -1.18 1.92 -2.52
N TRP A 195 -0.92 3.15 -2.95
CA TRP A 195 -0.24 4.17 -2.15
C TRP A 195 -1.19 5.30 -1.76
N THR A 196 -1.52 5.39 -0.49
CA THR A 196 -2.32 6.53 0.01
C THR A 196 -1.65 7.86 -0.34
N PRO A 197 -2.37 8.83 -0.90
CA PRO A 197 -1.84 10.17 -1.13
C PRO A 197 -1.34 10.81 0.17
N ALA A 198 -0.12 11.35 0.18
CA ALA A 198 0.49 11.96 1.35
C ALA A 198 1.23 13.25 0.99
N GLU A 199 1.39 14.14 1.95
CA GLU A 199 2.28 15.31 1.84
C GLU A 199 3.71 14.89 2.15
N ALA A 200 4.29 14.12 1.23
CA ALA A 200 5.64 13.57 1.31
C ALA A 200 6.23 13.40 -0.08
N HIS A 201 7.56 13.28 -0.16
CA HIS A 201 8.19 12.78 -1.37
C HIS A 201 7.75 11.34 -1.61
N VAL A 202 7.33 11.03 -2.84
CA VAL A 202 6.90 9.67 -3.19
C VAL A 202 8.04 8.67 -3.04
N SER A 203 7.68 7.46 -2.63
CA SER A 203 8.65 6.36 -2.51
C SER A 203 9.26 6.00 -3.87
N PRO A 204 10.56 5.65 -3.94
CA PRO A 204 11.15 5.06 -5.14
C PRO A 204 10.51 3.75 -5.56
N LEU A 205 9.77 3.08 -4.67
CA LEU A 205 8.97 1.90 -5.01
C LEU A 205 7.70 2.29 -5.79
N GLN A 206 7.08 3.40 -5.42
CA GLN A 206 5.91 3.96 -6.10
C GLN A 206 6.25 4.49 -7.50
N LEU A 207 7.38 5.18 -7.65
CA LEU A 207 7.88 5.68 -8.93
C LEU A 207 9.11 4.88 -9.39
N GLY A 208 8.97 3.59 -9.59
CA GLY A 208 10.07 2.69 -9.98
C GLY A 208 10.74 3.03 -11.33
N ASN A 209 10.13 3.90 -12.14
CA ASN A 209 10.64 4.37 -13.43
C ASN A 209 9.91 5.64 -13.88
N VAL A 210 10.38 6.27 -14.99
CA VAL A 210 9.80 7.53 -15.49
C VAL A 210 8.35 7.37 -15.95
N ALA A 211 7.97 6.23 -16.53
CA ALA A 211 6.59 6.01 -17.00
C ALA A 211 5.59 5.94 -15.81
N ALA A 212 6.04 5.53 -14.64
CA ALA A 212 5.21 5.51 -13.44
C ALA A 212 4.75 6.92 -13.01
N ILE A 213 5.48 7.98 -13.36
CA ILE A 213 5.06 9.36 -13.05
C ILE A 213 3.72 9.68 -13.73
N ASP A 214 3.58 9.32 -15.01
CA ASP A 214 2.36 9.59 -15.76
C ASP A 214 1.21 8.70 -15.30
N ALA A 215 1.47 7.43 -14.98
CA ALA A 215 0.48 6.51 -14.46
C ALA A 215 -0.08 6.99 -13.10
N GLU A 216 0.79 7.30 -12.15
CA GLU A 216 0.42 7.81 -10.82
C GLU A 216 -0.30 9.18 -10.89
N LEU A 217 0.12 10.03 -11.84
CA LEU A 217 -0.54 11.33 -12.07
C LEU A 217 -1.95 11.15 -12.65
N ALA A 218 -2.13 10.18 -13.56
CA ALA A 218 -3.43 9.85 -14.12
C ALA A 218 -4.37 9.31 -13.01
N GLU A 219 -3.92 8.32 -12.25
CA GLU A 219 -4.69 7.75 -11.13
C GLU A 219 -5.07 8.81 -10.09
N ALA A 220 -4.14 9.68 -9.68
CA ALA A 220 -4.45 10.74 -8.73
C ALA A 220 -5.54 11.71 -9.25
N LYS A 221 -5.55 12.00 -10.56
CA LYS A 221 -6.60 12.80 -11.20
C LYS A 221 -7.94 12.05 -11.26
N GLU A 222 -7.93 10.77 -11.53
CA GLU A 222 -9.12 9.91 -11.52
C GLU A 222 -9.68 9.80 -10.10
N ALA A 223 -8.82 9.57 -9.10
CA ALA A 223 -9.19 9.59 -7.70
C ALA A 223 -9.88 10.91 -7.31
N LEU A 224 -9.30 12.05 -7.68
CA LEU A 224 -9.89 13.36 -7.43
C LEU A 224 -11.24 13.54 -8.16
N ALA A 225 -11.34 13.07 -9.40
CA ALA A 225 -12.55 13.17 -10.22
C ALA A 225 -13.67 12.23 -9.76
N SER A 226 -13.35 11.15 -9.02
CA SER A 226 -14.33 10.21 -8.47
C SER A 226 -15.32 10.88 -7.49
N GLY A 227 -14.94 11.99 -6.90
CA GLY A 227 -15.73 12.69 -5.87
C GLY A 227 -15.71 11.96 -4.52
N ALA A 228 -14.86 10.98 -4.33
CA ALA A 228 -14.69 10.28 -3.06
C ALA A 228 -14.30 11.28 -1.95
N LYS A 229 -14.76 10.99 -0.74
CA LYS A 229 -14.49 11.79 0.45
C LYS A 229 -13.14 11.42 1.08
N TYR A 230 -12.83 10.12 1.06
CA TYR A 230 -11.61 9.57 1.63
C TYR A 230 -10.84 8.77 0.59
N PHE A 231 -9.51 8.80 0.73
CA PHE A 231 -8.56 8.10 -0.12
C PHE A 231 -7.70 7.23 0.77
N ILE A 232 -7.65 5.94 0.47
CA ILE A 232 -6.97 4.92 1.29
C ILE A 232 -6.02 4.10 0.44
N GLY A 233 -5.10 3.36 1.06
CA GLY A 233 -4.17 2.49 0.35
C GLY A 233 -3.49 1.48 1.24
N GLY A 234 -2.85 0.48 0.67
CA GLY A 234 -2.09 -0.52 1.41
C GLY A 234 -1.00 0.09 2.30
N HIS A 235 -0.48 1.28 1.93
CA HIS A 235 0.47 2.04 2.75
C HIS A 235 -0.08 3.44 3.04
N GLY A 236 0.11 3.93 4.29
CA GLY A 236 -0.12 5.31 4.68
C GLY A 236 -1.51 5.66 5.23
N GLY A 237 -2.40 4.69 5.37
CA GLY A 237 -3.68 4.87 6.05
C GLY A 237 -4.74 5.66 5.26
N LEU A 238 -5.17 6.82 5.75
CA LEU A 238 -6.26 7.61 5.15
C LEU A 238 -5.79 9.02 4.79
N ALA A 239 -6.21 9.46 3.61
CA ALA A 239 -6.06 10.82 3.12
C ALA A 239 -7.41 11.45 2.76
N GLU A 240 -7.42 12.77 2.63
CA GLU A 240 -8.53 13.57 2.15
C GLU A 240 -8.17 14.24 0.82
N LYS A 241 -9.09 15.02 0.28
CA LYS A 241 -8.93 15.70 -1.01
C LYS A 241 -7.64 16.53 -1.12
N ALA A 242 -7.24 17.20 -0.02
CA ALA A 242 -6.05 18.05 -0.02
C ALA A 242 -4.76 17.29 -0.34
N GLN A 243 -4.60 16.06 0.19
CA GLN A 243 -3.44 15.22 -0.08
C GLN A 243 -3.42 14.72 -1.54
N VAL A 244 -4.60 14.46 -2.13
CA VAL A 244 -4.70 14.10 -3.56
C VAL A 244 -4.31 15.30 -4.44
N GLU A 245 -4.81 16.49 -4.14
CA GLU A 245 -4.44 17.73 -4.84
C GLU A 245 -2.94 18.01 -4.72
N PHE A 246 -2.37 17.79 -3.52
CA PHE A 246 -0.93 17.88 -3.32
C PHE A 246 -0.17 16.85 -4.18
N LYS A 247 -0.58 15.56 -4.17
CA LYS A 247 0.05 14.50 -5.00
C LYS A 247 0.06 14.88 -6.48
N ILE A 248 -1.05 15.41 -7.00
CA ILE A 248 -1.14 15.87 -8.40
C ILE A 248 -0.15 17.01 -8.68
N ALA A 249 -0.10 18.02 -7.82
CA ALA A 249 0.83 19.14 -7.98
C ALA A 249 2.29 18.69 -7.86
N TYR A 250 2.59 17.84 -6.89
CA TYR A 250 3.90 17.27 -6.66
C TYR A 250 4.40 16.44 -7.85
N LEU A 251 3.60 15.47 -8.32
CA LEU A 251 3.97 14.62 -9.47
C LEU A 251 4.14 15.43 -10.75
N SER A 252 3.31 16.46 -10.96
CA SER A 252 3.46 17.39 -12.08
C SER A 252 4.80 18.13 -12.02
N LYS A 253 5.23 18.54 -10.81
CA LYS A 253 6.51 19.20 -10.58
C LYS A 253 7.67 18.21 -10.74
N VAL A 254 7.55 16.98 -10.24
CA VAL A 254 8.55 15.91 -10.45
C VAL A 254 8.76 15.67 -11.94
N LYS A 255 7.69 15.59 -12.74
CA LYS A 255 7.75 15.43 -14.20
C LYS A 255 8.49 16.60 -14.85
N GLU A 256 8.09 17.85 -14.56
CA GLU A 256 8.71 19.06 -15.08
C GLU A 256 10.23 19.09 -14.79
N LEU A 257 10.60 18.83 -13.52
CA LEU A 257 12.01 18.85 -13.11
C LEU A 257 12.80 17.69 -13.72
N ARG A 258 12.18 16.50 -13.87
CA ARG A 258 12.82 15.36 -14.53
C ARG A 258 13.11 15.63 -16.02
N GLU A 259 12.20 16.33 -16.72
CA GLU A 259 12.38 16.73 -18.11
C GLU A 259 13.42 17.85 -18.26
N ALA A 260 13.47 18.79 -17.30
CA ALA A 260 14.38 19.92 -17.35
C ALA A 260 15.84 19.57 -16.96
N ASN A 261 16.06 18.48 -16.25
CA ASN A 261 17.38 18.09 -15.73
C ASN A 261 17.84 16.78 -16.37
N THR A 262 19.09 16.72 -16.80
CA THR A 262 19.68 15.55 -17.46
C THR A 262 20.40 14.60 -16.52
N ASP A 263 20.59 14.99 -15.26
CA ASP A 263 21.25 14.16 -14.24
C ASP A 263 20.54 14.21 -12.90
N ALA A 264 20.71 13.14 -12.13
CA ALA A 264 20.06 12.94 -10.82
C ALA A 264 20.41 14.04 -9.80
N ALA A 265 21.66 14.53 -9.79
CA ALA A 265 22.11 15.50 -8.79
C ALA A 265 21.38 16.85 -8.95
N LYS A 266 21.27 17.34 -10.20
CA LYS A 266 20.55 18.59 -10.50
C LYS A 266 19.05 18.45 -10.23
N PHE A 267 18.46 17.31 -10.56
CA PHE A 267 17.07 17.02 -10.23
C PHE A 267 16.85 17.06 -8.71
N THR A 268 17.70 16.36 -7.94
CA THR A 268 17.64 16.35 -6.49
C THR A 268 17.75 17.76 -5.90
N GLU A 269 18.73 18.56 -6.35
CA GLU A 269 18.88 19.94 -5.91
C GLU A 269 17.63 20.78 -6.21
N ALA A 270 17.10 20.67 -7.43
CA ALA A 270 15.93 21.41 -7.85
C ALA A 270 14.67 20.99 -7.07
N LEU A 271 14.46 19.70 -6.84
CA LEU A 271 13.31 19.21 -6.12
C LEU A 271 13.36 19.58 -4.62
N LYS A 272 14.53 19.48 -3.97
CA LYS A 272 14.76 19.97 -2.60
C LYS A 272 14.57 21.47 -2.46
N ALA A 273 14.94 22.26 -3.49
CA ALA A 273 14.72 23.70 -3.49
C ALA A 273 13.22 24.08 -3.55
N VAL A 274 12.41 23.29 -4.26
CA VAL A 274 10.95 23.51 -4.34
C VAL A 274 10.24 23.03 -3.05
N TYR A 275 10.70 21.92 -2.47
CA TYR A 275 10.09 21.26 -1.31
C TYR A 275 11.13 21.02 -0.20
N PRO A 276 11.66 22.05 0.45
CA PRO A 276 12.81 21.92 1.37
C PRO A 276 12.50 21.15 2.65
N GLU A 277 11.25 21.18 3.09
CA GLU A 277 10.81 20.56 4.36
C GLU A 277 9.96 19.29 4.16
N LEU A 278 9.76 18.87 2.90
CA LEU A 278 8.93 17.72 2.61
C LEU A 278 9.65 16.42 3.04
N PRO A 279 9.03 15.55 3.85
CA PRO A 279 9.65 14.30 4.27
C PRO A 279 9.79 13.31 3.11
N GLY A 280 10.80 12.45 3.16
CA GLY A 280 11.07 11.40 2.19
C GLY A 280 12.49 11.46 1.61
N ASP A 281 12.85 10.44 0.81
CA ASP A 281 14.19 10.28 0.25
C ASP A 281 14.24 10.69 -1.23
N VAL A 282 14.59 11.96 -1.46
CA VAL A 282 14.73 12.52 -2.82
C VAL A 282 15.90 11.90 -3.57
N ASP A 283 17.00 11.53 -2.87
CA ASP A 283 18.18 10.95 -3.51
C ASP A 283 17.84 9.53 -4.04
N ALA A 284 17.12 8.73 -3.24
CA ALA A 284 16.64 7.43 -3.68
C ALA A 284 15.66 7.54 -4.83
N LEU A 285 14.73 8.51 -4.80
CA LEU A 285 13.80 8.79 -5.90
C LEU A 285 14.56 9.17 -7.17
N ALA A 286 15.54 10.09 -7.09
CA ALA A 286 16.36 10.49 -8.22
C ALA A 286 17.11 9.29 -8.82
N ALA A 287 17.66 8.41 -7.97
CA ALA A 287 18.38 7.22 -8.41
C ALA A 287 17.53 6.26 -9.25
N VAL A 288 16.21 6.16 -9.05
CA VAL A 288 15.33 5.33 -9.89
C VAL A 288 14.92 6.05 -11.18
N LEU A 289 14.70 7.36 -11.12
CA LEU A 289 14.25 8.13 -12.27
C LEU A 289 15.35 8.38 -13.33
N TYR A 290 16.63 8.18 -12.97
CA TYR A 290 17.78 8.41 -13.88
C TYR A 290 18.56 7.13 -14.22
N LYS A 291 17.94 5.94 -14.03
CA LYS A 291 18.43 4.65 -14.52
C LYS A 291 18.04 4.42 -15.96
#